data_5c6e16192b5d73fb05deb4674542c207
#
_entry.id   5c6e16192b5d73fb05deb4674542c207
#
_cell.length_a   1.000
_cell.length_b   1.000
_cell.length_c   1.000
_cell.angle_alpha   90.00
_cell.angle_beta   90.00
_cell.angle_gamma   90.00
#
_symmetry.space_group_name_H-M   'P 1'
#
loop_
_entity.id
_entity.type
_entity.pdbx_description
1 polymer ?
#
loop_
_entity_poly.entity_id
_entity_poly.type
_entity_poly.pdbx_seq_one_letter_code
_entity_poly.pdbx_strand_id
1 'polypeptide(L)'
;MNETERVDKIREDWFSGGGFIHLNVYCKGAMPESCKVECNGLILQVKVVHGFGAKETQLNYELFGRVNVDASKVIIGERKLELVLKQEDIASWPRLTYDTKSVEEETD
;
A
#
# COMPACT_ATOMS: atom_id res chain seq x y z
N MET A 1 -21.06 1.82 18.52
CA MET A 1 -20.53 1.69 18.65
C MET A 1 -19.38 1.49 17.90
N ASN A 2 -18.78 1.05 17.97
CA ASN A 2 -17.67 0.82 17.45
C ASN A 2 -17.66 0.24 16.17
N GLU A 3 -18.63 -0.14 15.70
CA GLU A 3 -18.68 -0.71 14.46
C GLU A 3 -18.29 0.27 13.45
N THR A 4 -18.34 1.52 13.71
CA THR A 4 -17.99 2.42 12.69
C THR A 4 -16.58 2.31 12.29
N GLU A 5 -15.72 1.94 13.15
CA GLU A 5 -14.41 1.89 12.74
C GLU A 5 -14.16 0.88 11.76
N ARG A 6 -14.90 -0.18 11.79
CA ARG A 6 -14.61 -1.22 10.87
C ARG A 6 -14.96 -0.86 9.50
N VAL A 7 -15.92 0.03 9.32
CA VAL A 7 -16.31 0.33 7.97
C VAL A 7 -15.28 1.09 7.24
N ASP A 8 -14.31 1.66 7.90
CA ASP A 8 -13.33 2.42 7.19
C ASP A 8 -12.12 1.63 6.80
N LYS A 9 -12.16 0.31 6.97
CA LYS A 9 -11.03 -0.47 6.62
C LYS A 9 -10.84 -0.52 5.13
N ILE A 10 -9.64 -0.27 4.67
CA ILE A 10 -9.32 -0.28 3.26
C ILE A 10 -8.83 -1.65 2.85
N ARG A 11 -9.31 -2.14 1.72
CA ARG A 11 -8.89 -3.39 1.17
C ARG A 11 -7.69 -3.21 0.30
N GLU A 12 -6.83 -4.19 0.26
CA GLU A 12 -5.65 -4.13 -0.59
C GLU A 12 -5.30 -5.51 -1.08
N ASP A 13 -4.58 -5.60 -2.19
CA ASP A 13 -3.99 -6.83 -2.63
C ASP A 13 -2.72 -6.50 -3.37
N TRP A 14 -1.92 -7.52 -3.68
CA TRP A 14 -0.67 -7.28 -4.36
C TRP A 14 -0.30 -8.52 -5.16
N PHE A 15 0.55 -8.32 -6.16
CA PHE A 15 1.11 -9.44 -6.90
C PHE A 15 2.44 -8.98 -7.49
N SER A 16 3.26 -9.94 -7.89
CA SER A 16 4.55 -9.61 -8.48
C SER A 16 4.59 -10.12 -9.90
N GLY A 17 5.37 -9.46 -10.73
CA GLY A 17 5.54 -9.90 -12.10
C GLY A 17 6.51 -9.00 -12.82
N GLY A 18 7.40 -9.60 -13.61
CA GLY A 18 8.32 -8.83 -14.43
C GLY A 18 9.30 -7.97 -13.66
N GLY A 19 9.58 -8.31 -12.44
CA GLY A 19 10.52 -7.52 -11.65
C GLY A 19 9.86 -6.38 -10.92
N PHE A 20 8.52 -6.36 -10.89
CA PHE A 20 7.80 -5.32 -10.21
C PHE A 20 6.82 -5.90 -9.21
N ILE A 21 6.56 -5.14 -8.16
CA ILE A 21 5.54 -5.48 -7.19
C ILE A 21 4.39 -4.51 -7.45
N HIS A 22 3.21 -5.05 -7.63
CA HIS A 22 2.02 -4.23 -7.86
C HIS A 22 1.17 -4.29 -6.60
N LEU A 23 1.02 -3.16 -5.94
CA LEU A 23 0.21 -3.08 -4.74
C LEU A 23 -1.01 -2.24 -5.07
N ASN A 24 -2.19 -2.82 -4.91
CA ASN A 24 -3.44 -2.12 -5.17
C ASN A 24 -4.12 -1.81 -3.86
N VAL A 25 -4.45 -0.53 -3.67
CA VAL A 25 -5.15 -0.08 -2.47
C VAL A 25 -6.51 0.41 -2.94
N TYR A 26 -7.57 -0.27 -2.53
CA TYR A 26 -8.90 0.02 -3.05
C TYR A 26 -9.60 1.06 -2.21
N CYS A 27 -9.89 2.21 -2.81
CA CYS A 27 -10.60 3.28 -2.15
C CYS A 27 -11.33 4.08 -3.19
N LYS A 28 -12.48 4.59 -2.85
CA LYS A 28 -13.27 5.34 -3.79
C LYS A 28 -13.10 6.81 -3.53
N GLY A 29 -13.10 7.60 -4.57
CA GLY A 29 -13.03 9.05 -4.41
C GLY A 29 -11.71 9.54 -3.88
N ALA A 30 -10.61 8.96 -4.35
CA ALA A 30 -9.31 9.42 -3.92
C ALA A 30 -9.05 10.82 -4.47
N MET A 31 -8.43 11.65 -3.66
CA MET A 31 -8.11 13.02 -4.03
C MET A 31 -6.63 13.09 -4.30
N PRO A 32 -6.22 12.98 -5.57
CA PRO A 32 -4.80 12.82 -5.89
C PRO A 32 -3.91 13.90 -5.31
N GLU A 33 -4.38 15.13 -5.33
CA GLU A 33 -3.50 16.19 -4.87
C GLU A 33 -3.34 16.19 -3.37
N SER A 34 -4.13 15.41 -2.65
CA SER A 34 -4.02 15.35 -1.21
C SER A 34 -3.42 14.03 -0.73
N CYS A 35 -3.24 13.08 -1.62
CA CYS A 35 -2.62 11.83 -1.26
C CYS A 35 -1.11 12.00 -1.25
N LYS A 36 -0.42 11.22 -0.44
CA LYS A 36 1.02 11.35 -0.35
C LYS A 36 1.65 9.98 -0.23
N VAL A 37 2.68 9.73 -1.00
CA VAL A 37 3.38 8.46 -0.96
C VAL A 37 4.84 8.74 -0.75
N GLU A 38 5.43 8.11 0.27
CA GLU A 38 6.83 8.26 0.55
C GLU A 38 7.46 6.89 0.71
N CYS A 39 8.63 6.71 0.17
CA CYS A 39 9.29 5.43 0.26
C CYS A 39 10.80 5.66 0.28
N ASN A 40 11.49 4.98 1.19
CA ASN A 40 12.94 5.09 1.26
C ASN A 40 13.62 3.86 0.67
N GLY A 41 12.87 3.01 -0.02
CA GLY A 41 13.38 1.80 -0.61
C GLY A 41 12.96 0.56 0.16
N LEU A 42 12.62 0.70 1.41
CA LEU A 42 12.18 -0.43 2.21
C LEU A 42 10.93 -0.12 2.99
N ILE A 43 10.78 1.10 3.48
CA ILE A 43 9.60 1.50 4.22
C ILE A 43 8.74 2.34 3.29
N LEU A 44 7.50 1.93 3.11
CA LEU A 44 6.57 2.62 2.23
C LEU A 44 5.44 3.19 3.08
N GLN A 45 5.20 4.48 2.95
CA GLN A 45 4.14 5.14 3.69
C GLN A 45 3.20 5.80 2.72
N VAL A 46 1.92 5.52 2.84
CA VAL A 46 0.92 6.02 1.92
C VAL A 46 -0.16 6.71 2.73
N LYS A 47 -0.38 7.99 2.47
CA LYS A 47 -1.48 8.71 3.06
C LYS A 47 -2.52 8.88 1.97
N VAL A 48 -3.69 8.32 2.16
CA VAL A 48 -4.74 8.34 1.17
C VAL A 48 -5.88 9.21 1.67
N VAL A 49 -6.19 10.26 0.92
CA VAL A 49 -7.37 11.06 1.21
C VAL A 49 -8.40 10.61 0.21
N HIS A 50 -9.50 10.05 0.69
CA HIS A 50 -10.47 9.44 -0.20
C HIS A 50 -11.89 9.77 0.26
N GLY A 51 -12.89 9.15 -0.31
CA GLY A 51 -14.26 9.50 -0.01
C GLY A 51 -14.53 10.94 -0.38
N PHE A 52 -13.90 11.40 -1.47
CA PHE A 52 -14.04 12.76 -1.96
C PHE A 52 -13.63 13.77 -0.89
N GLY A 53 -12.61 13.42 -0.14
CA GLY A 53 -12.05 14.32 0.86
C GLY A 53 -12.54 14.09 2.27
N ALA A 54 -13.50 13.18 2.44
CA ALA A 54 -14.07 12.98 3.76
C ALA A 54 -13.30 12.03 4.64
N LYS A 55 -12.40 11.25 4.06
CA LYS A 55 -11.69 10.23 4.83
C LYS A 55 -10.21 10.32 4.59
N GLU A 56 -9.45 9.90 5.57
CA GLU A 56 -8.01 9.88 5.42
C GLU A 56 -7.50 8.60 6.07
N THR A 57 -6.66 7.86 5.38
CA THR A 57 -6.14 6.61 5.88
C THR A 57 -4.62 6.62 5.71
N GLN A 58 -3.92 6.17 6.72
CA GLN A 58 -2.47 6.08 6.67
C GLN A 58 -2.09 4.61 6.62
N LEU A 59 -1.32 4.24 5.61
CA LEU A 59 -0.88 2.87 5.44
C LEU A 59 0.63 2.84 5.51
N ASN A 60 1.17 1.94 6.30
CA ASN A 60 2.60 1.82 6.45
C ASN A 60 3.01 0.40 6.15
N TYR A 61 4.02 0.23 5.32
CA TYR A 61 4.48 -1.08 4.94
C TYR A 61 5.99 -1.18 5.12
N GLU A 62 6.42 -2.23 5.79
CA GLU A 62 7.83 -2.55 5.80
C GLU A 62 7.95 -3.63 4.75
N LEU A 63 8.41 -3.27 3.56
CA LEU A 63 8.37 -4.19 2.44
C LEU A 63 9.27 -5.39 2.65
N PHE A 64 8.91 -6.51 2.05
CA PHE A 64 9.70 -7.71 2.20
C PHE A 64 11.09 -7.52 1.64
N GLY A 65 11.21 -6.81 0.54
CA GLY A 65 12.50 -6.56 -0.08
C GLY A 65 12.62 -5.12 -0.51
N ARG A 66 13.82 -4.74 -0.92
CA ARG A 66 14.08 -3.35 -1.26
C ARG A 66 13.61 -3.04 -2.66
N VAL A 67 13.10 -1.84 -2.86
CA VAL A 67 12.66 -1.41 -4.18
C VAL A 67 13.43 -0.18 -4.61
N ASN A 68 13.49 0.02 -5.90
CA ASN A 68 14.14 1.18 -6.49
C ASN A 68 13.09 2.25 -6.63
N VAL A 69 13.17 3.26 -5.79
CA VAL A 69 12.13 4.29 -5.74
C VAL A 69 12.07 5.07 -7.04
N ASP A 70 13.22 5.37 -7.63
CA ASP A 70 13.22 6.18 -8.84
C ASP A 70 12.57 5.47 -10.02
N ALA A 71 12.55 4.16 -10.03
CA ALA A 71 11.95 3.42 -11.11
C ALA A 71 10.55 2.94 -10.77
N SER A 72 10.01 3.40 -9.66
CA SER A 72 8.67 3.02 -9.22
C SER A 72 7.71 4.15 -9.51
N LYS A 73 6.40 3.86 -9.49
CA LYS A 73 5.43 4.89 -9.75
C LYS A 73 4.12 4.60 -9.03
N VAL A 74 3.28 5.62 -8.95
CA VAL A 74 2.00 5.52 -8.29
C VAL A 74 0.95 6.02 -9.27
N ILE A 75 -0.11 5.26 -9.44
CA ILE A 75 -1.20 5.64 -10.31
C ILE A 75 -2.44 5.74 -9.44
N ILE A 76 -3.04 6.93 -9.39
CA ILE A 76 -4.19 7.16 -8.54
C ILE A 76 -5.42 7.27 -9.42
N GLY A 77 -6.31 6.30 -9.29
CA GLY A 77 -7.53 6.29 -10.06
C GLY A 77 -8.73 6.53 -9.19
N GLU A 78 -9.91 6.44 -9.78
CA GLU A 78 -11.12 6.72 -9.04
C GLU A 78 -11.46 5.68 -8.03
N ARG A 79 -11.04 4.45 -8.24
CA ARG A 79 -11.41 3.38 -7.35
C ARG A 79 -10.26 2.72 -6.66
N LYS A 80 -9.04 3.05 -7.01
CA LYS A 80 -7.89 2.47 -6.36
C LYS A 80 -6.64 3.24 -6.65
N LEU A 81 -5.66 3.05 -5.78
CA LEU A 81 -4.32 3.51 -6.04
C LEU A 81 -3.54 2.28 -6.42
N GLU A 82 -2.69 2.39 -7.41
CA GLU A 82 -1.84 1.28 -7.79
C GLU A 82 -0.41 1.73 -7.64
N LEU A 83 0.34 1.03 -6.81
CA LEU A 83 1.75 1.35 -6.62
C LEU A 83 2.53 0.29 -7.37
N VAL A 84 3.36 0.71 -8.32
CA VAL A 84 4.15 -0.20 -9.12
C VAL A 84 5.58 -0.02 -8.68
N LEU A 85 6.09 -0.98 -7.93
CA LEU A 85 7.37 -0.85 -7.25
C LEU A 85 8.39 -1.75 -7.93
N LYS A 86 9.48 -1.14 -8.41
CA LYS A 86 10.51 -1.91 -9.08
C LYS A 86 11.36 -2.60 -8.04
N GLN A 87 11.51 -3.92 -8.16
CA GLN A 87 12.32 -4.66 -7.22
C GLN A 87 13.79 -4.40 -7.47
N GLU A 88 14.55 -4.21 -6.41
CA GLU A 88 15.98 -4.06 -6.55
C GLU A 88 16.57 -5.41 -6.89
N ASP A 89 16.07 -6.44 -6.23
CA ASP A 89 16.52 -7.78 -6.47
C ASP A 89 15.36 -8.54 -7.03
N ILE A 90 15.48 -9.14 -8.18
CA ILE A 90 14.38 -9.86 -8.79
C ILE A 90 14.30 -11.22 -8.15
N ALA A 91 13.66 -11.28 -7.03
CA ALA A 91 13.46 -12.52 -6.32
C ALA A 91 12.01 -12.60 -5.94
N SER A 92 11.51 -13.79 -5.73
CA SER A 92 10.11 -13.93 -5.36
C SER A 92 9.89 -13.43 -3.96
N TRP A 93 8.81 -12.70 -3.77
CA TRP A 93 8.42 -12.27 -2.44
C TRP A 93 7.33 -13.21 -1.95
N PRO A 94 7.56 -13.89 -0.84
CA PRO A 94 6.52 -14.77 -0.31
C PRO A 94 5.39 -13.99 0.31
N ARG A 95 5.63 -12.72 0.64
CA ARG A 95 4.60 -11.88 1.18
C ARG A 95 5.00 -10.44 0.94
N LEU A 96 4.08 -9.54 1.10
CA LEU A 96 4.33 -8.15 0.79
C LEU A 96 5.25 -7.49 1.81
N THR A 97 5.06 -7.79 3.09
CA THR A 97 5.83 -7.13 4.11
C THR A 97 6.80 -8.11 4.75
N TYR A 98 7.90 -7.57 5.21
CA TYR A 98 8.91 -8.39 5.82
C TYR A 98 8.44 -8.93 7.16
N ASP A 99 7.80 -8.10 7.93
CA ASP A 99 7.40 -8.47 9.26
C ASP A 99 6.03 -9.10 9.24
N THR A 100 5.94 -10.36 9.62
CA THR A 100 4.65 -10.99 9.63
C THR A 100 4.15 -11.09 11.04
N LYS A 101 4.80 -10.45 11.99
CA LYS A 101 4.37 -10.54 13.29
C LYS A 101 2.99 -10.09 13.49
N SER A 102 2.58 -9.14 12.73
CA SER A 102 1.23 -8.71 12.88
C SER A 102 0.28 -9.85 12.68
N VAL A 103 0.65 -10.80 11.92
CA VAL A 103 -0.22 -11.89 11.68
C VAL A 103 -0.30 -12.71 12.92
N GLU A 104 0.78 -12.94 13.58
CA GLU A 104 0.67 -13.70 14.70
C GLU A 104 0.03 -13.04 15.81
N GLU A 105 0.02 -11.75 15.85
CA GLU A 105 -0.63 -11.15 16.91
C GLU A 105 -2.00 -11.47 16.99
N GLU A 106 -2.60 -11.67 15.88
CA GLU A 106 -3.96 -11.95 15.95
C GLU A 106 -4.22 -13.21 16.53
N THR A 107 -3.33 -14.08 16.57
CA THR A 107 -3.64 -15.34 17.10
C THR A 107 -3.78 -15.25 18.57
N ASP A 108 -3.42 -14.21 19.17
CA ASP A 108 -3.63 -14.14 20.56
C ASP A 108 -4.99 -13.95 20.97
#